data_237ef47b74641d693a8b35295cfd30c5
#
_entry.id   237ef47b74641d693a8b35295cfd30c5
#
_cell.length_a   1.000
_cell.length_b   1.000
_cell.length_c   1.000
_cell.angle_alpha   90.00
_cell.angle_beta   90.00
_cell.angle_gamma   90.00
#
_symmetry.space_group_name_H-M   'P 1'
#
loop_
_entity.id
_entity.type
_entity.pdbx_description
1 polymer ?
#
loop_
_entity_poly.entity_id
_entity_poly.type
_entity_poly.pdbx_seq_one_letter_code
_entity_poly.pdbx_strand_id
1 'polypeptide(L)'
;IKKPIDFIMQKELGIEPQFLFAPLIYGAILTDRNKVGPSTIKESMKTVKKGKILGVFPEGGITSPVLTEAKPGAVFLASKTKAKILPVSVRGASNAWDNIQRGIRSRIYINIGKPYGPIKLDGTRQEKTQKINAASRELMCRIAALLPEDKHGCFSNDPSISMYQIENDLESA
;
A
#
# COMPACT_ATOMS: atom_id res chain seq x y z
N ILE A 1 -0.91 17.21 2.24
CA ILE A 1 -1.69 16.43 3.20
C ILE A 1 -1.51 17.07 4.57
N LYS A 2 -2.60 17.59 5.18
CA LYS A 2 -2.54 18.25 6.50
C LYS A 2 -2.69 17.26 7.70
N LYS A 3 -2.90 15.97 7.43
CA LYS A 3 -3.08 14.95 8.47
C LYS A 3 -1.87 14.00 8.50
N PRO A 4 -1.39 13.60 9.68
CA PRO A 4 -0.33 12.62 9.80
C PRO A 4 -0.79 11.27 9.26
N ILE A 5 0.15 10.52 8.67
CA ILE A 5 -0.07 9.18 8.16
C ILE A 5 0.58 8.22 9.16
N ASP A 6 -0.22 7.30 9.72
CA ASP A 6 0.30 6.21 10.54
C ASP A 6 0.56 5.00 9.62
N PHE A 7 1.75 4.41 9.64
CA PHE A 7 2.12 3.28 8.80
C PHE A 7 2.10 1.96 9.56
N ILE A 8 1.68 0.87 8.89
CA ILE A 8 1.94 -0.48 9.40
C ILE A 8 3.37 -0.84 9.03
N MET A 9 4.22 -1.07 10.04
CA MET A 9 5.63 -1.42 9.89
C MET A 9 5.94 -2.77 10.51
N GLN A 10 6.92 -3.47 9.95
CA GLN A 10 7.46 -4.69 10.53
C GLN A 10 8.31 -4.34 11.76
N LYS A 11 8.21 -5.13 12.83
CA LYS A 11 8.98 -4.92 14.08
C LYS A 11 10.49 -5.00 13.84
N GLU A 12 10.92 -5.86 12.92
CA GLU A 12 12.32 -6.07 12.61
C GLU A 12 12.98 -4.82 12.00
N LEU A 13 12.23 -4.00 11.26
CA LEU A 13 12.73 -2.73 10.71
C LEU A 13 13.08 -1.70 11.80
N GLY A 14 12.45 -1.80 12.99
CA GLY A 14 12.74 -0.92 14.11
C GLY A 14 14.04 -1.24 14.84
N ILE A 15 14.75 -2.34 14.50
CA ILE A 15 16.01 -2.75 15.12
C ILE A 15 17.20 -2.14 14.36
N GLU A 16 17.03 -1.77 13.10
CA GLU A 16 18.09 -1.13 12.32
C GLU A 16 18.29 0.32 12.79
N PRO A 17 19.53 0.75 13.12
CA PRO A 17 19.82 2.06 13.73
C PRO A 17 19.22 3.25 12.97
N GLN A 18 19.19 3.17 11.63
CA GLN A 18 18.65 4.21 10.76
C GLN A 18 17.12 4.37 10.87
N PHE A 19 16.41 3.33 11.31
CA PHE A 19 14.95 3.35 11.47
C PHE A 19 14.48 3.46 12.92
N LEU A 20 15.41 3.52 13.90
CA LEU A 20 15.08 3.54 15.31
C LEU A 20 14.13 4.69 15.70
N PHE A 21 14.26 5.84 15.05
CA PHE A 21 13.42 7.01 15.30
C PHE A 21 12.18 7.09 14.42
N ALA A 22 12.07 6.27 13.36
CA ALA A 22 10.95 6.31 12.43
C ALA A 22 9.58 6.05 13.11
N PRO A 23 9.43 5.10 14.04
CA PRO A 23 8.17 4.89 14.75
C PRO A 23 7.72 6.10 15.59
N LEU A 24 8.67 6.85 16.15
CA LEU A 24 8.39 8.05 16.94
C LEU A 24 7.95 9.24 16.08
N ILE A 25 8.55 9.38 14.89
CA ILE A 25 8.32 10.53 14.00
C ILE A 25 7.06 10.32 13.15
N TYR A 26 6.82 9.10 12.66
CA TYR A 26 5.81 8.79 11.65
C TYR A 26 4.58 8.03 12.17
N GLY A 27 4.48 7.73 13.48
CA GLY A 27 3.34 6.99 14.02
C GLY A 27 3.27 5.58 13.42
N ALA A 28 4.12 4.66 13.87
CA ALA A 28 4.14 3.30 13.34
C ALA A 28 3.29 2.34 14.16
N ILE A 29 2.47 1.54 13.49
CA ILE A 29 1.79 0.38 14.06
C ILE A 29 2.67 -0.84 13.76
N LEU A 30 3.32 -1.37 14.80
CA LEU A 30 4.26 -2.47 14.64
C LEU A 30 3.53 -3.80 14.46
N THR A 31 3.98 -4.61 13.49
CA THR A 31 3.43 -5.94 13.20
C THR A 31 4.54 -6.96 12.99
N ASP A 32 4.25 -8.23 13.21
CA ASP A 32 5.16 -9.32 12.87
C ASP A 32 5.11 -9.60 11.36
N ARG A 33 6.27 -9.90 10.78
CA ARG A 33 6.43 -10.11 9.33
C ARG A 33 5.51 -11.19 8.75
N ASN A 34 5.37 -12.28 9.47
CA ASN A 34 4.70 -13.48 8.99
C ASN A 34 3.23 -13.58 9.44
N LYS A 35 2.79 -12.77 10.40
CA LYS A 35 1.45 -12.85 10.94
C LYS A 35 0.96 -11.52 11.45
N VAL A 36 0.09 -10.88 10.68
CA VAL A 36 -0.64 -9.71 11.15
C VAL A 36 -1.58 -10.14 12.28
N GLY A 37 -1.21 -9.79 13.51
CA GLY A 37 -1.97 -10.18 14.70
C GLY A 37 -3.30 -9.42 14.83
N PRO A 38 -4.24 -9.95 15.65
CA PRO A 38 -5.52 -9.27 15.94
C PRO A 38 -5.32 -7.88 16.55
N SER A 39 -4.24 -7.69 17.33
CA SER A 39 -3.85 -6.39 17.90
C SER A 39 -3.54 -5.34 16.83
N THR A 40 -2.75 -5.70 15.83
CA THR A 40 -2.42 -4.82 14.70
C THR A 40 -3.68 -4.40 13.93
N ILE A 41 -4.58 -5.36 13.66
CA ILE A 41 -5.86 -5.08 12.99
C ILE A 41 -6.71 -4.11 13.83
N LYS A 42 -6.83 -4.36 15.12
CA LYS A 42 -7.62 -3.52 16.04
C LYS A 42 -7.05 -2.09 16.12
N GLU A 43 -5.74 -1.95 16.19
CA GLU A 43 -5.07 -0.65 16.25
C GLU A 43 -5.20 0.11 14.93
N SER A 44 -5.00 -0.57 13.80
CA SER A 44 -5.22 -0.02 12.46
C SER A 44 -6.66 0.50 12.29
N MET A 45 -7.66 -0.29 12.72
CA MET A 45 -9.06 0.14 12.69
C MET A 45 -9.31 1.35 13.60
N LYS A 46 -8.69 1.43 14.78
CA LYS A 46 -8.79 2.56 15.69
C LYS A 46 -8.20 3.83 15.07
N THR A 47 -7.06 3.73 14.39
CA THR A 47 -6.41 4.82 13.65
C THR A 47 -7.35 5.42 12.60
N VAL A 48 -7.93 4.58 11.75
CA VAL A 48 -8.85 5.03 10.69
C VAL A 48 -10.14 5.62 11.29
N LYS A 49 -10.72 5.00 12.32
CA LYS A 49 -11.91 5.52 13.01
C LYS A 49 -11.69 6.89 13.66
N LYS A 50 -10.46 7.22 14.06
CA LYS A 50 -10.08 8.56 14.55
C LYS A 50 -9.91 9.59 13.43
N GLY A 51 -10.19 9.24 12.18
CA GLY A 51 -10.06 10.12 11.02
C GLY A 51 -8.62 10.36 10.59
N LYS A 52 -7.67 9.55 11.05
CA LYS A 52 -6.29 9.55 10.57
C LYS A 52 -6.16 8.77 9.27
N ILE A 53 -5.05 8.97 8.56
CA ILE A 53 -4.68 8.21 7.36
C ILE A 53 -3.84 7.02 7.78
N LEU A 54 -4.16 5.84 7.27
CA LEU A 54 -3.39 4.63 7.47
C LEU A 54 -2.63 4.28 6.20
N GLY A 55 -1.30 4.27 6.28
CA GLY A 55 -0.43 3.80 5.20
C GLY A 55 -0.23 2.28 5.29
N VAL A 56 -0.50 1.58 4.19
CA VAL A 56 -0.36 0.12 4.09
C VAL A 56 0.37 -0.22 2.81
N PHE A 57 1.40 -1.05 2.89
CA PHE A 57 2.02 -1.69 1.73
C PHE A 57 1.26 -2.98 1.43
N PRO A 58 0.48 -3.07 0.34
CA PRO A 58 -0.41 -4.21 0.10
C PRO A 58 0.34 -5.52 -0.10
N GLU A 59 1.54 -5.49 -0.64
CA GLU A 59 2.44 -6.66 -0.81
C GLU A 59 3.00 -7.18 0.52
N GLY A 60 2.92 -6.37 1.58
CA GLY A 60 3.42 -6.70 2.91
C GLY A 60 4.93 -6.56 3.08
N GLY A 61 5.62 -5.91 2.16
CA GLY A 61 7.06 -5.61 2.18
C GLY A 61 7.61 -5.42 0.78
N ILE A 62 8.84 -4.94 0.69
CA ILE A 62 9.57 -4.80 -0.57
C ILE A 62 10.32 -6.13 -0.80
N THR A 63 9.73 -7.03 -1.57
CA THR A 63 10.29 -8.35 -1.86
C THR A 63 10.72 -8.52 -3.30
N SER A 64 10.34 -7.59 -4.19
CA SER A 64 10.57 -7.65 -5.63
C SER A 64 10.76 -6.25 -6.19
N PRO A 65 11.54 -6.08 -7.28
CA PRO A 65 11.65 -4.82 -8.01
C PRO A 65 10.40 -4.49 -8.85
N VAL A 66 9.47 -5.43 -8.98
CA VAL A 66 8.20 -5.33 -9.70
C VAL A 66 7.04 -5.73 -8.80
N LEU A 67 5.82 -5.33 -9.17
CA LEU A 67 4.61 -5.64 -8.38
C LEU A 67 4.39 -7.15 -8.25
N THR A 68 4.01 -7.55 -7.04
CA THR A 68 3.58 -8.90 -6.68
C THR A 68 2.13 -8.89 -6.19
N GLU A 69 1.57 -10.06 -5.91
CA GLU A 69 0.20 -10.15 -5.41
C GLU A 69 0.00 -9.47 -4.06
N ALA A 70 -1.16 -8.83 -3.90
CA ALA A 70 -1.51 -8.19 -2.64
C ALA A 70 -1.91 -9.20 -1.58
N LYS A 71 -1.49 -8.96 -0.34
CA LYS A 71 -2.09 -9.61 0.83
C LYS A 71 -3.47 -9.01 1.12
N PRO A 72 -4.44 -9.81 1.56
CA PRO A 72 -5.84 -9.38 1.73
C PRO A 72 -6.06 -8.33 2.83
N GLY A 73 -5.03 -8.03 3.63
CA GLY A 73 -5.13 -7.18 4.83
C GLY A 73 -5.58 -5.76 4.55
N ALA A 74 -5.07 -5.11 3.50
CA ALA A 74 -5.42 -3.73 3.14
C ALA A 74 -6.92 -3.61 2.80
N VAL A 75 -7.41 -4.50 1.95
CA VAL A 75 -8.82 -4.55 1.52
C VAL A 75 -9.75 -4.91 2.68
N PHE A 76 -9.35 -5.87 3.51
CA PHE A 76 -10.10 -6.24 4.70
C PHE A 76 -10.25 -5.05 5.68
N LEU A 77 -9.17 -4.32 5.96
CA LEU A 77 -9.20 -3.14 6.81
C LEU A 77 -10.08 -2.03 6.24
N ALA A 78 -9.96 -1.74 4.94
CA ALA A 78 -10.79 -0.74 4.26
C ALA A 78 -12.28 -1.09 4.35
N SER A 79 -12.65 -2.36 4.11
CA SER A 79 -14.04 -2.83 4.22
C SER A 79 -14.58 -2.70 5.66
N LYS A 80 -13.81 -3.14 6.67
CA LYS A 80 -14.22 -3.07 8.07
C LYS A 80 -14.38 -1.65 8.60
N THR A 81 -13.60 -0.71 8.07
CA THR A 81 -13.65 0.70 8.48
C THR A 81 -14.53 1.55 7.59
N LYS A 82 -15.03 1.01 6.48
CA LYS A 82 -15.75 1.74 5.41
C LYS A 82 -14.93 2.91 4.86
N ALA A 83 -13.60 2.81 4.95
CA ALA A 83 -12.69 3.82 4.44
C ALA A 83 -12.55 3.71 2.92
N LYS A 84 -12.32 4.84 2.26
CA LYS A 84 -11.86 4.88 0.87
C LYS A 84 -10.39 4.48 0.82
N ILE A 85 -9.99 3.87 -0.29
CA ILE A 85 -8.59 3.53 -0.58
C ILE A 85 -8.05 4.57 -1.55
N LEU A 86 -6.85 5.07 -1.27
CA LEU A 86 -6.10 5.96 -2.15
C LEU A 86 -4.89 5.17 -2.69
N PRO A 87 -4.87 4.77 -3.96
CA PRO A 87 -3.72 4.13 -4.57
C PRO A 87 -2.56 5.11 -4.67
N VAL A 88 -1.38 4.67 -4.28
CA VAL A 88 -0.15 5.48 -4.37
C VAL A 88 0.98 4.56 -4.82
N SER A 89 1.77 5.01 -5.80
CA SER A 89 3.00 4.35 -6.18
C SER A 89 4.22 5.20 -5.77
N VAL A 90 5.30 4.51 -5.39
CA VAL A 90 6.58 5.14 -5.06
C VAL A 90 7.67 4.41 -5.85
N ARG A 91 8.50 5.14 -6.60
CA ARG A 91 9.64 4.58 -7.36
C ARG A 91 10.90 5.42 -7.16
N GLY A 92 12.05 4.79 -7.38
CA GLY A 92 13.36 5.45 -7.23
C GLY A 92 13.88 5.49 -5.78
N ALA A 93 13.18 4.82 -4.84
CA ALA A 93 13.58 4.79 -3.43
C ALA A 93 14.51 3.62 -3.08
N SER A 94 14.63 2.58 -3.91
CA SER A 94 15.35 1.34 -3.59
C SER A 94 16.82 1.56 -3.20
N ASN A 95 17.51 2.50 -3.84
CA ASN A 95 18.92 2.80 -3.55
C ASN A 95 19.08 4.16 -2.83
N ALA A 96 17.99 4.73 -2.32
CA ALA A 96 18.02 6.08 -1.77
C ALA A 96 18.95 6.18 -0.56
N TRP A 97 18.98 5.14 0.28
CA TRP A 97 19.82 5.10 1.47
C TRP A 97 21.31 5.03 1.12
N ASP A 98 21.70 4.11 0.24
CA ASP A 98 23.09 3.97 -0.21
C ASP A 98 23.58 5.22 -0.93
N ASN A 99 22.70 5.85 -1.71
CA ASN A 99 22.99 7.09 -2.40
C ASN A 99 23.21 8.24 -1.43
N ILE A 100 22.41 8.36 -0.37
CA ILE A 100 22.58 9.38 0.68
C ILE A 100 23.93 9.24 1.36
N GLN A 101 24.34 8.00 1.70
CA GLN A 101 25.66 7.73 2.30
C GLN A 101 26.82 8.12 1.39
N ARG A 102 26.62 8.07 0.08
CA ARG A 102 27.60 8.46 -0.94
C ARG A 102 27.51 9.93 -1.35
N GLY A 103 26.64 10.71 -0.72
CA GLY A 103 26.39 12.10 -1.11
C GLY A 103 25.65 12.27 -2.46
N ILE A 104 25.06 11.19 -2.98
CA ILE A 104 24.32 11.18 -4.25
C ILE A 104 22.85 11.47 -4.00
N ARG A 105 22.28 12.43 -4.74
CA ARG A 105 20.87 12.77 -4.65
C ARG A 105 20.01 11.76 -5.43
N SER A 106 19.15 11.03 -4.73
CA SER A 106 18.15 10.14 -5.35
C SER A 106 16.93 10.91 -5.82
N ARG A 107 16.40 10.56 -7.00
CA ARG A 107 15.12 11.06 -7.48
C ARG A 107 14.03 10.06 -7.09
N ILE A 108 13.10 10.51 -6.25
CA ILE A 108 11.95 9.72 -5.83
C ILE A 108 10.71 10.28 -6.53
N TYR A 109 9.95 9.40 -7.16
CA TYR A 109 8.69 9.73 -7.84
C TYR A 109 7.53 9.14 -7.04
N ILE A 110 6.53 9.97 -6.77
CA ILE A 110 5.31 9.56 -6.07
C ILE A 110 4.13 9.92 -6.96
N ASN A 111 3.39 8.90 -7.43
CA ASN A 111 2.18 9.11 -8.18
C ASN A 111 0.98 8.74 -7.31
N ILE A 112 -0.04 9.57 -7.32
CA ILE A 112 -1.24 9.44 -6.49
C ILE A 112 -2.44 9.30 -7.42
N GLY A 113 -3.17 8.19 -7.29
CA GLY A 113 -4.37 7.92 -8.06
C GLY A 113 -5.63 8.51 -7.44
N LYS A 114 -6.77 8.27 -8.08
CA LYS A 114 -8.09 8.68 -7.57
C LYS A 114 -8.55 7.76 -6.42
N PRO A 115 -9.12 8.33 -5.33
CA PRO A 115 -9.63 7.53 -4.23
C PRO A 115 -10.90 6.78 -4.65
N TYR A 116 -11.03 5.52 -4.26
CA TYR A 116 -12.18 4.68 -4.58
C TYR A 116 -12.74 3.94 -3.36
N GLY A 117 -13.86 3.26 -3.50
CA GLY A 117 -14.57 2.58 -2.42
C GLY A 117 -15.67 3.46 -1.80
N PRO A 118 -16.28 3.06 -0.66
CA PRO A 118 -15.87 1.97 0.23
C PRO A 118 -16.13 0.56 -0.34
N ILE A 119 -15.28 -0.39 0.01
CA ILE A 119 -15.42 -1.79 -0.38
C ILE A 119 -16.44 -2.48 0.54
N LYS A 120 -17.42 -3.19 -0.05
CA LYS A 120 -18.42 -3.97 0.69
C LYS A 120 -18.09 -5.46 0.58
N LEU A 121 -18.04 -6.12 1.73
CA LEU A 121 -17.79 -7.57 1.83
C LEU A 121 -19.00 -8.27 2.46
N ASP A 122 -20.11 -8.28 1.73
CA ASP A 122 -21.34 -8.94 2.16
C ASP A 122 -21.41 -10.36 1.58
N GLY A 123 -22.16 -11.25 2.23
CA GLY A 123 -22.40 -12.62 1.79
C GLY A 123 -21.81 -13.68 2.70
N THR A 124 -21.79 -14.91 2.20
CA THR A 124 -21.20 -16.09 2.84
C THR A 124 -19.69 -15.96 3.00
N ARG A 125 -19.08 -16.86 3.75
CA ARG A 125 -17.61 -16.88 3.93
C ARG A 125 -16.87 -17.03 2.58
N GLN A 126 -17.39 -17.87 1.70
CA GLN A 126 -16.79 -18.13 0.39
C GLN A 126 -16.89 -16.89 -0.52
N GLU A 127 -18.08 -16.28 -0.60
CA GLU A 127 -18.29 -15.04 -1.36
C GLU A 127 -17.42 -13.89 -0.85
N LYS A 128 -17.26 -13.76 0.47
CA LYS A 128 -16.37 -12.75 1.06
C LYS A 128 -14.92 -12.98 0.65
N THR A 129 -14.45 -14.22 0.62
CA THR A 129 -13.08 -14.55 0.18
C THR A 129 -12.89 -14.17 -1.28
N GLN A 130 -13.84 -14.50 -2.16
CA GLN A 130 -13.80 -14.15 -3.57
C GLN A 130 -13.79 -12.62 -3.76
N LYS A 131 -14.65 -11.89 -3.05
CA LYS A 131 -14.70 -10.43 -3.09
C LYS A 131 -13.41 -9.78 -2.59
N ILE A 132 -12.77 -10.33 -1.55
CA ILE A 132 -11.47 -9.85 -1.06
C ILE A 132 -10.40 -10.05 -2.13
N ASN A 133 -10.34 -11.21 -2.76
CA ASN A 133 -9.35 -11.48 -3.80
C ASN A 133 -9.55 -10.56 -5.02
N ALA A 134 -10.79 -10.40 -5.47
CA ALA A 134 -11.12 -9.49 -6.58
C ALA A 134 -10.74 -8.03 -6.25
N ALA A 135 -11.10 -7.55 -5.06
CA ALA A 135 -10.77 -6.19 -4.63
C ALA A 135 -9.26 -6.00 -4.37
N SER A 136 -8.54 -7.06 -3.96
CA SER A 136 -7.08 -7.02 -3.84
C SER A 136 -6.41 -6.91 -5.21
N ARG A 137 -6.91 -7.65 -6.22
CA ARG A 137 -6.45 -7.51 -7.59
C ARG A 137 -6.75 -6.13 -8.14
N GLU A 138 -7.96 -5.61 -7.94
CA GLU A 138 -8.33 -4.25 -8.34
C GLU A 138 -7.37 -3.21 -7.73
N LEU A 139 -7.08 -3.29 -6.44
CA LEU A 139 -6.12 -2.40 -5.77
C LEU A 139 -4.75 -2.41 -6.47
N MET A 140 -4.25 -3.61 -6.79
CA MET A 140 -2.93 -3.73 -7.44
C MET A 140 -2.95 -3.22 -8.88
N CYS A 141 -4.02 -3.45 -9.66
CA CYS A 141 -4.15 -2.89 -10.99
C CYS A 141 -4.23 -1.35 -10.97
N ARG A 142 -4.90 -0.77 -9.96
CA ARG A 142 -4.92 0.69 -9.75
C ARG A 142 -3.53 1.24 -9.39
N ILE A 143 -2.71 0.49 -8.63
CA ILE A 143 -1.33 0.85 -8.33
C ILE A 143 -0.45 0.68 -9.58
N ALA A 144 -0.64 -0.41 -10.34
CA ALA A 144 0.08 -0.65 -11.59
C ALA A 144 -0.14 0.50 -12.59
N ALA A 145 -1.38 0.99 -12.71
CA ALA A 145 -1.72 2.13 -13.56
C ALA A 145 -0.92 3.42 -13.25
N LEU A 146 -0.33 3.52 -12.03
CA LEU A 146 0.51 4.63 -11.60
C LEU A 146 2.01 4.38 -11.83
N LEU A 147 2.36 3.22 -12.39
CA LEU A 147 3.73 2.77 -12.60
C LEU A 147 4.00 2.56 -14.09
N PRO A 148 5.25 2.65 -14.55
CA PRO A 148 5.62 2.25 -15.90
C PRO A 148 5.47 0.73 -16.08
N GLU A 149 5.26 0.29 -17.33
CA GLU A 149 4.94 -1.10 -17.67
C GLU A 149 5.96 -2.13 -17.17
N ASP A 150 7.25 -1.77 -17.19
CA ASP A 150 8.34 -2.64 -16.69
C ASP A 150 8.22 -2.95 -15.19
N LYS A 151 7.35 -2.26 -14.46
CA LYS A 151 7.10 -2.43 -13.03
C LYS A 151 5.80 -3.18 -12.71
N HIS A 152 4.97 -3.50 -13.68
CA HIS A 152 3.68 -4.15 -13.47
C HIS A 152 3.78 -5.59 -12.93
N GLY A 153 4.89 -6.30 -13.15
CA GLY A 153 5.12 -7.64 -12.62
C GLY A 153 4.02 -8.64 -13.02
N CYS A 154 3.40 -9.29 -12.04
CA CYS A 154 2.35 -10.28 -12.30
C CYS A 154 1.04 -9.67 -12.86
N PHE A 155 0.93 -8.35 -12.94
CA PHE A 155 -0.21 -7.64 -13.51
C PHE A 155 0.05 -7.14 -14.95
N SER A 156 1.24 -7.41 -15.52
CA SER A 156 1.53 -7.10 -16.93
C SER A 156 0.44 -7.69 -17.82
N ASN A 157 -0.05 -6.88 -18.76
CA ASN A 157 -1.16 -7.23 -19.66
C ASN A 157 -2.57 -7.36 -19.03
N ASP A 158 -2.78 -6.91 -17.80
CA ASP A 158 -4.13 -6.82 -17.24
C ASP A 158 -4.88 -5.66 -17.91
N PRO A 159 -6.01 -5.94 -18.61
CA PRO A 159 -6.74 -4.92 -19.38
C PRO A 159 -7.32 -3.81 -18.48
N SER A 160 -7.50 -4.08 -17.20
CA SER A 160 -8.01 -3.08 -16.25
C SER A 160 -7.04 -1.92 -16.03
N ILE A 161 -5.74 -2.12 -16.26
CA ILE A 161 -4.72 -1.08 -16.05
C ILE A 161 -4.97 0.13 -16.94
N SER A 162 -5.23 -0.08 -18.25
CA SER A 162 -5.51 1.01 -19.19
C SER A 162 -6.74 1.82 -18.78
N MET A 163 -7.78 1.15 -18.27
CA MET A 163 -8.96 1.83 -17.76
C MET A 163 -8.60 2.73 -16.55
N TYR A 164 -7.75 2.27 -15.63
CA TYR A 164 -7.34 3.06 -14.47
C TYR A 164 -6.34 4.17 -14.82
N GLN A 165 -5.54 4.00 -15.88
CA GLN A 165 -4.71 5.07 -16.42
C GLN A 165 -5.56 6.23 -16.93
N ILE A 166 -6.60 5.93 -17.73
CA ILE A 166 -7.57 6.94 -18.21
C ILE A 166 -8.30 7.58 -17.03
N GLU A 167 -8.77 6.77 -16.06
CA GLU A 167 -9.43 7.30 -14.85
C GLU A 167 -8.56 8.32 -14.10
N ASN A 168 -7.24 8.12 -14.07
CA ASN A 168 -6.30 9.01 -13.37
C ASN A 168 -5.81 10.19 -14.23
N ASP A 169 -6.30 10.37 -15.46
CA ASP A 169 -5.83 11.35 -16.43
C ASP A 169 -4.33 11.17 -16.78
N LEU A 170 -3.83 9.95 -16.62
CA LEU A 170 -2.49 9.56 -17.03
C LEU A 170 -2.56 9.08 -18.47
N GLU A 171 -2.58 10.00 -19.45
CA GLU A 171 -2.32 9.64 -20.83
C GLU A 171 -0.90 9.05 -20.93
N SER A 172 -0.78 7.98 -21.72
CA SER A 172 0.46 7.26 -21.95
C SER A 172 1.60 8.21 -22.32
N ALA A 173 2.50 8.45 -21.38
CA ALA A 173 3.76 9.14 -21.61
C ALA A 173 4.84 8.12 -21.99
#